data_9a115f12e97d8f85789f2a7bf7e51955
#
_entry.id   9a115f12e97d8f85789f2a7bf7e51955
#
_cell.length_a   1.000
_cell.length_b   1.000
_cell.length_c   1.000
_cell.angle_alpha   90.00
_cell.angle_beta   90.00
_cell.angle_gamma   90.00
#
_symmetry.space_group_name_H-M   'P 1'
#
loop_
_entity.id
_entity.type
_entity.pdbx_description
1 polymer ?
#
loop_
_entity_poly.entity_id
_entity_poly.type
_entity_poly.pdbx_seq_one_letter_code
_entity_poly.pdbx_strand_id
1 'polypeptide(L)'
;MIKKDYDCAIIGMGPGGITAAIYLKRFNIDIICFEKNSIASKVSKLNEVDNYPGIFGSGENLAKHFIEQVQKNEIPVVNSSVQIIQKNDDLFVIQTDEGFYNAKSVIVCTGIREKEFKIPGEDSFEKRGISRCAICDGALYRRRDIAVYGHKNTAVIEAIYLLDI
;
A
#
# COMPACT_ATOMS: atom_id res chain seq x y z
N MET A 1 -0.87 -4.41 -28.87
CA MET A 1 -0.85 -5.87 -28.93
C MET A 1 -1.12 -6.43 -27.55
N ILE A 2 -2.15 -7.27 -27.37
CA ILE A 2 -2.42 -8.02 -26.13
C ILE A 2 -1.32 -9.07 -26.01
N LYS A 3 -0.55 -9.03 -24.93
CA LYS A 3 0.70 -9.79 -24.86
C LYS A 3 0.56 -11.24 -24.39
N LYS A 4 -0.35 -11.55 -23.51
CA LYS A 4 -0.51 -12.90 -22.91
C LYS A 4 -1.72 -12.87 -21.99
N ASP A 5 -2.44 -13.98 -21.89
CA ASP A 5 -3.47 -14.15 -20.88
C ASP A 5 -2.83 -14.71 -19.61
N TYR A 6 -2.95 -13.96 -18.51
CA TYR A 6 -2.49 -14.37 -17.19
C TYR A 6 -3.62 -15.02 -16.39
N ASP A 7 -3.30 -15.88 -15.46
CA ASP A 7 -4.32 -16.43 -14.55
C ASP A 7 -4.79 -15.38 -13.55
N CYS A 8 -3.86 -14.53 -13.07
CA CYS A 8 -4.20 -13.47 -12.14
C CYS A 8 -3.35 -12.21 -12.36
N ALA A 9 -4.01 -11.06 -12.33
CA ALA A 9 -3.35 -9.75 -12.26
C ALA A 9 -3.46 -9.17 -10.85
N ILE A 10 -2.37 -8.60 -10.32
CA ILE A 10 -2.33 -7.95 -9.03
C ILE A 10 -2.05 -6.47 -9.22
N ILE A 11 -2.92 -5.61 -8.69
CA ILE A 11 -2.82 -4.15 -8.84
C ILE A 11 -2.36 -3.53 -7.53
N GLY A 12 -1.12 -3.07 -7.50
CA GLY A 12 -0.47 -2.48 -6.32
C GLY A 12 0.43 -3.46 -5.58
N MET A 13 1.69 -3.08 -5.39
CA MET A 13 2.74 -3.87 -4.74
C MET A 13 3.13 -3.29 -3.39
N GLY A 14 2.11 -3.00 -2.56
CA GLY A 14 2.24 -2.87 -1.11
C GLY A 14 2.23 -4.24 -0.41
N PRO A 15 2.21 -4.29 0.93
CA PRO A 15 2.23 -5.54 1.70
C PRO A 15 1.19 -6.57 1.25
N GLY A 16 -0.05 -6.13 0.99
CA GLY A 16 -1.13 -7.01 0.53
C GLY A 16 -0.86 -7.63 -0.84
N GLY A 17 -0.43 -6.82 -1.82
CA GLY A 17 -0.13 -7.31 -3.17
C GLY A 17 1.08 -8.23 -3.20
N ILE A 18 2.12 -7.90 -2.45
CA ILE A 18 3.32 -8.74 -2.32
C ILE A 18 2.95 -10.10 -1.70
N THR A 19 2.16 -10.09 -0.63
CA THR A 19 1.70 -11.34 0.01
C THR A 19 0.89 -12.19 -0.97
N ALA A 20 -0.07 -11.59 -1.68
CA ALA A 20 -0.85 -12.29 -2.69
C ALA A 20 0.05 -12.90 -3.78
N ALA A 21 0.98 -12.12 -4.31
CA ALA A 21 1.92 -12.56 -5.34
C ALA A 21 2.79 -13.74 -4.90
N ILE A 22 3.32 -13.70 -3.68
CA ILE A 22 4.14 -14.79 -3.12
C ILE A 22 3.33 -16.09 -3.05
N TYR A 23 2.09 -16.06 -2.56
CA TYR A 23 1.27 -17.25 -2.45
C TYR A 23 0.82 -17.78 -3.82
N LEU A 24 0.41 -16.91 -4.73
CA LEU A 24 0.04 -17.33 -6.09
C LEU A 24 1.22 -17.97 -6.84
N LYS A 25 2.43 -17.42 -6.70
CA LYS A 25 3.65 -18.05 -7.26
C LYS A 25 3.91 -19.43 -6.65
N ARG A 26 3.71 -19.61 -5.36
CA ARG A 26 3.84 -20.91 -4.69
C ARG A 26 2.83 -21.94 -5.17
N PHE A 27 1.66 -21.49 -5.61
CA PHE A 27 0.63 -22.34 -6.21
C PHE A 27 0.82 -22.53 -7.72
N ASN A 28 1.94 -22.08 -8.30
CA ASN A 28 2.24 -22.14 -9.73
C ASN A 28 1.18 -21.43 -10.61
N ILE A 29 0.53 -20.41 -10.08
CA ILE A 29 -0.39 -19.56 -10.83
C ILE A 29 0.44 -18.56 -11.65
N ASP A 30 0.08 -18.42 -12.93
CA ASP A 30 0.73 -17.44 -13.83
C ASP A 30 0.20 -16.03 -13.52
N ILE A 31 1.07 -15.17 -13.00
CA ILE A 31 0.68 -13.84 -12.51
C ILE A 31 1.39 -12.72 -13.24
N ILE A 32 0.76 -11.55 -13.23
CA ILE A 32 1.35 -10.25 -13.55
C ILE A 32 1.01 -9.26 -12.45
N CYS A 33 1.97 -8.46 -12.03
CA CYS A 33 1.78 -7.45 -11.00
C CYS A 33 2.03 -6.05 -11.59
N PHE A 34 1.27 -5.06 -11.12
CA PHE A 34 1.41 -3.67 -11.54
C PHE A 34 1.65 -2.77 -10.34
N GLU A 35 2.65 -1.91 -10.44
CA GLU A 35 2.93 -0.87 -9.46
C GLU A 35 3.32 0.42 -10.18
N LYS A 36 2.64 1.52 -9.87
CA LYS A 36 2.90 2.82 -10.50
C LYS A 36 4.11 3.56 -9.94
N ASN A 37 4.47 3.24 -8.70
CA ASN A 37 5.60 3.82 -8.00
C ASN A 37 6.66 2.74 -7.74
N SER A 38 7.52 2.95 -6.76
CA SER A 38 8.38 1.88 -6.25
C SER A 38 7.58 0.88 -5.40
N ILE A 39 8.00 -0.38 -5.42
CA ILE A 39 7.44 -1.45 -4.57
C ILE A 39 7.49 -1.00 -3.12
N ALA A 40 6.38 -1.21 -2.39
CA ALA A 40 6.23 -0.83 -0.99
C ALA A 40 6.48 0.67 -0.69
N SER A 41 6.26 1.56 -1.66
CA SER A 41 6.57 3.00 -1.56
C SER A 41 5.91 3.74 -0.40
N LYS A 42 4.73 3.30 0.05
CA LYS A 42 4.09 3.88 1.25
C LYS A 42 4.76 3.41 2.54
N VAL A 43 5.15 2.15 2.58
CA VAL A 43 5.85 1.57 3.74
C VAL A 43 7.21 2.24 3.93
N SER A 44 7.96 2.46 2.86
CA SER A 44 9.29 3.09 2.93
C SER A 44 9.27 4.51 3.51
N LYS A 45 8.11 5.17 3.52
CA LYS A 45 7.94 6.52 4.06
C LYS A 45 7.66 6.57 5.57
N LEU A 46 7.43 5.43 6.20
CA LEU A 46 7.20 5.36 7.64
C LEU A 46 8.51 5.61 8.38
N ASN A 47 8.47 6.47 9.41
CA ASN A 47 9.64 6.76 10.21
C ASN A 47 10.03 5.57 11.07
N GLU A 48 9.04 4.96 11.69
CA GLU A 48 9.19 3.85 12.63
C GLU A 48 8.10 2.82 12.40
N VAL A 49 8.46 1.55 12.53
CA VAL A 49 7.58 0.38 12.46
C VAL A 49 7.87 -0.47 13.68
N ASP A 50 6.93 -0.48 14.62
CA ASP A 50 7.01 -1.26 15.88
C ASP A 50 5.88 -2.29 16.00
N ASN A 51 4.91 -2.24 15.09
CA ASN A 51 3.70 -3.06 15.07
C ASN A 51 3.67 -4.11 13.95
N TYR A 52 4.80 -4.40 13.30
CA TYR A 52 4.93 -5.46 12.32
C TYR A 52 5.78 -6.61 12.89
N PRO A 53 5.19 -7.80 13.18
CA PRO A 53 5.90 -8.88 13.84
C PRO A 53 7.20 -9.27 13.14
N GLY A 54 8.29 -9.37 13.89
CA GLY A 54 9.59 -9.78 13.40
C GLY A 54 10.46 -8.66 12.81
N ILE A 55 9.95 -7.44 12.75
CA ILE A 55 10.71 -6.28 12.24
C ILE A 55 10.52 -5.08 13.16
N PHE A 56 11.64 -4.43 13.50
CA PHE A 56 11.68 -3.17 14.22
C PHE A 56 12.50 -2.17 13.42
N GLY A 57 12.16 -0.88 13.51
CA GLY A 57 12.93 0.22 12.93
C GLY A 57 12.19 0.95 11.81
N SER A 58 12.92 1.47 10.84
CA SER A 58 12.35 2.32 9.81
C SER A 58 11.51 1.53 8.80
N GLY A 59 10.50 2.21 8.24
CA GLY A 59 9.73 1.67 7.12
C GLY A 59 10.60 1.38 5.88
N GLU A 60 11.71 2.09 5.71
CA GLU A 60 12.69 1.80 4.66
C GLU A 60 13.29 0.40 4.82
N ASN A 61 13.65 0.03 6.05
CA ASN A 61 14.15 -1.31 6.34
C ASN A 61 13.11 -2.39 6.03
N LEU A 62 11.86 -2.19 6.44
CA LEU A 62 10.77 -3.12 6.11
C LEU A 62 10.53 -3.20 4.60
N ALA A 63 10.52 -2.07 3.89
CA ALA A 63 10.34 -2.04 2.44
C ALA A 63 11.46 -2.79 1.71
N LYS A 64 12.70 -2.70 2.18
CA LYS A 64 13.83 -3.46 1.65
C LYS A 64 13.59 -4.97 1.73
N HIS A 65 13.12 -5.47 2.87
CA HIS A 65 12.80 -6.90 3.02
C HIS A 65 11.66 -7.34 2.07
N PHE A 66 10.67 -6.49 1.84
CA PHE A 66 9.62 -6.78 0.85
C PHE A 66 10.17 -6.87 -0.57
N ILE A 67 11.06 -5.94 -0.95
CA ILE A 67 11.70 -5.95 -2.27
C ILE A 67 12.55 -7.21 -2.45
N GLU A 68 13.33 -7.59 -1.44
CA GLU A 68 14.14 -8.82 -1.45
C GLU A 68 13.25 -10.07 -1.63
N GLN A 69 12.08 -10.12 -0.98
CA GLN A 69 11.13 -11.22 -1.17
C GLN A 69 10.53 -11.26 -2.57
N VAL A 70 10.21 -10.11 -3.16
CA VAL A 70 9.73 -10.01 -4.54
C VAL A 70 10.79 -10.56 -5.50
N GLN A 71 12.04 -10.15 -5.35
CA GLN A 71 13.16 -10.60 -6.18
C GLN A 71 13.43 -12.09 -6.01
N LYS A 72 13.52 -12.58 -4.77
CA LYS A 72 13.77 -14.00 -4.46
C LYS A 72 12.70 -14.94 -5.02
N ASN A 73 11.45 -14.50 -5.10
CA ASN A 73 10.35 -15.28 -5.64
C ASN A 73 10.12 -15.03 -7.14
N GLU A 74 10.99 -14.26 -7.80
CA GLU A 74 10.90 -13.93 -9.23
C GLU A 74 9.50 -13.44 -9.63
N ILE A 75 8.92 -12.54 -8.81
CA ILE A 75 7.60 -11.99 -9.05
C ILE A 75 7.67 -10.97 -10.20
N PRO A 76 6.91 -11.17 -11.30
CA PRO A 76 6.92 -10.24 -12.42
C PRO A 76 6.16 -8.96 -12.04
N VAL A 77 6.86 -7.83 -12.02
CA VAL A 77 6.27 -6.53 -11.71
C VAL A 77 6.49 -5.58 -12.89
N VAL A 78 5.39 -5.05 -13.42
CA VAL A 78 5.38 -3.99 -14.42
C VAL A 78 5.25 -2.66 -13.68
N ASN A 79 6.23 -1.77 -13.89
CA ASN A 79 6.19 -0.42 -13.34
C ASN A 79 5.31 0.47 -14.22
N SER A 80 4.01 0.37 -14.05
CA SER A 80 3.03 1.13 -14.83
C SER A 80 1.76 1.36 -14.02
N SER A 81 1.08 2.47 -14.31
CA SER A 81 -0.21 2.78 -13.70
C SER A 81 -1.32 2.06 -14.44
N VAL A 82 -2.15 1.31 -13.70
CA VAL A 82 -3.40 0.77 -14.24
C VAL A 82 -4.45 1.87 -14.25
N GLN A 83 -4.98 2.16 -15.43
CA GLN A 83 -5.97 3.22 -15.67
C GLN A 83 -7.39 2.69 -15.66
N ILE A 84 -7.61 1.56 -16.33
CA ILE A 84 -8.94 0.97 -16.51
C ILE A 84 -8.83 -0.56 -16.37
N ILE A 85 -9.83 -1.15 -15.75
CA ILE A 85 -10.06 -2.59 -15.72
C ILE A 85 -11.47 -2.82 -16.22
N GLN A 86 -11.60 -3.59 -17.31
CA GLN A 86 -12.88 -3.95 -17.90
C GLN A 86 -13.01 -5.46 -17.96
N LYS A 87 -14.19 -5.99 -17.65
CA LYS A 87 -14.50 -7.40 -17.82
C LYS A 87 -15.12 -7.60 -19.20
N ASN A 88 -14.48 -8.41 -20.02
CA ASN A 88 -14.95 -8.82 -21.33
C ASN A 88 -15.06 -10.36 -21.30
N ASP A 89 -16.30 -10.86 -21.32
CA ASP A 89 -16.60 -12.28 -21.20
C ASP A 89 -15.91 -12.93 -19.99
N ASP A 90 -14.99 -13.84 -20.19
CA ASP A 90 -14.28 -14.58 -19.14
C ASP A 90 -12.94 -13.93 -18.73
N LEU A 91 -12.55 -12.82 -19.35
CA LEU A 91 -11.29 -12.15 -19.10
C LEU A 91 -11.47 -10.73 -18.62
N PHE A 92 -10.55 -10.27 -17.79
CA PHE A 92 -10.36 -8.86 -17.49
C PHE A 92 -9.30 -8.27 -18.41
N VAL A 93 -9.67 -7.19 -19.11
CA VAL A 93 -8.74 -6.37 -19.87
C VAL A 93 -8.25 -5.24 -18.99
N ILE A 94 -6.94 -5.15 -18.81
CA ILE A 94 -6.27 -4.19 -17.95
C ILE A 94 -5.52 -3.21 -18.85
N GLN A 95 -5.95 -1.98 -18.85
CA GLN A 95 -5.28 -0.88 -19.57
C GLN A 95 -4.29 -0.19 -18.63
N THR A 96 -3.06 -0.06 -19.10
CA THR A 96 -1.98 0.64 -18.41
C THR A 96 -1.36 1.71 -19.32
N ASP A 97 -0.45 2.52 -18.79
CA ASP A 97 0.31 3.49 -19.59
C ASP A 97 1.20 2.81 -20.65
N GLU A 98 1.56 1.54 -20.44
CA GLU A 98 2.43 0.79 -21.36
C GLU A 98 1.67 -0.15 -22.31
N GLY A 99 0.35 -0.27 -22.19
CA GLY A 99 -0.46 -1.11 -23.07
C GLY A 99 -1.55 -1.91 -22.35
N PHE A 100 -1.98 -2.99 -22.99
CA PHE A 100 -3.08 -3.81 -22.54
C PHE A 100 -2.60 -5.20 -22.12
N TYR A 101 -3.22 -5.72 -21.06
CA TYR A 101 -2.97 -7.06 -20.52
C TYR A 101 -4.29 -7.74 -20.26
N ASN A 102 -4.33 -9.07 -20.39
CA ASN A 102 -5.49 -9.89 -20.04
C ASN A 102 -5.21 -10.74 -18.82
N ALA A 103 -6.22 -10.92 -17.98
CA ALA A 103 -6.16 -11.86 -16.86
C ALA A 103 -7.53 -12.49 -16.60
N LYS A 104 -7.55 -13.76 -16.14
CA LYS A 104 -8.78 -14.46 -15.74
C LYS A 104 -9.34 -13.93 -14.43
N SER A 105 -8.47 -13.40 -13.57
CA SER A 105 -8.85 -12.81 -12.28
C SER A 105 -8.00 -11.58 -11.96
N VAL A 106 -8.51 -10.71 -11.07
CA VAL A 106 -7.81 -9.50 -10.63
C VAL A 106 -7.89 -9.38 -9.12
N ILE A 107 -6.74 -9.13 -8.48
CA ILE A 107 -6.64 -8.79 -7.06
C ILE A 107 -6.26 -7.31 -6.97
N VAL A 108 -7.13 -6.51 -6.34
CA VAL A 108 -6.91 -5.07 -6.17
C VAL A 108 -6.31 -4.78 -4.79
N CYS A 109 -5.04 -4.38 -4.79
CA CYS A 109 -4.24 -4.06 -3.59
C CYS A 109 -3.69 -2.64 -3.62
N THR A 110 -4.47 -1.68 -4.14
CA THR A 110 -4.03 -0.29 -4.34
C THR A 110 -3.85 0.50 -3.04
N GLY A 111 -4.29 -0.06 -1.93
CA GLY A 111 -4.20 0.56 -0.61
C GLY A 111 -5.15 1.74 -0.45
N ILE A 112 -4.91 2.52 0.59
CA ILE A 112 -5.70 3.71 0.92
C ILE A 112 -5.00 4.95 0.36
N ARG A 113 -5.76 5.84 -0.26
CA ARG A 113 -5.33 7.20 -0.56
C ARG A 113 -6.10 8.15 0.36
N GLU A 114 -5.39 8.76 1.27
CA GLU A 114 -5.95 9.84 2.07
C GLU A 114 -6.26 11.03 1.17
N LYS A 115 -7.43 11.65 1.39
CA LYS A 115 -7.68 12.96 0.80
C LYS A 115 -6.76 13.95 1.53
N GLU A 116 -5.91 14.60 0.79
CA GLU A 116 -5.07 15.65 1.34
C GLU A 116 -5.97 16.80 1.80
N PHE A 117 -6.19 16.88 3.10
CA PHE A 117 -6.73 18.04 3.76
C PHE A 117 -5.58 18.66 4.54
N LYS A 118 -4.96 19.67 3.94
CA LYS A 118 -3.81 20.34 4.55
C LYS A 118 -4.26 21.56 5.35
N ILE A 119 -3.72 21.67 6.54
CA ILE A 119 -3.78 22.92 7.33
C ILE A 119 -2.56 23.79 7.01
N PRO A 120 -2.72 25.14 7.03
CA PRO A 120 -1.58 26.03 6.78
C PRO A 120 -0.40 25.73 7.70
N GLY A 121 0.79 25.56 7.11
CA GLY A 121 2.02 25.24 7.85
C GLY A 121 2.27 23.77 8.11
N GLU A 122 1.37 22.87 7.76
CA GLU A 122 1.47 21.43 8.02
C GLU A 122 2.76 20.81 7.48
N ASP A 123 3.16 21.19 6.26
CA ASP A 123 4.36 20.65 5.61
C ASP A 123 5.64 20.84 6.45
N SER A 124 5.69 21.89 7.29
CA SER A 124 6.83 22.15 8.17
C SER A 124 6.90 21.21 9.38
N PHE A 125 5.79 20.56 9.72
CA PHE A 125 5.64 19.69 10.88
C PHE A 125 5.36 18.23 10.51
N GLU A 126 5.31 17.91 9.23
CA GLU A 126 5.19 16.54 8.77
C GLU A 126 6.33 15.70 9.36
N LYS A 127 6.01 14.55 9.99
CA LYS A 127 6.94 13.70 10.74
C LYS A 127 7.62 14.36 11.97
N ARG A 128 7.16 15.52 12.39
CA ARG A 128 7.67 16.25 13.56
C ARG A 128 6.54 16.72 14.48
N GLY A 129 5.55 15.89 14.70
CA GLY A 129 4.40 16.14 15.56
C GLY A 129 3.05 16.04 14.88
N ILE A 130 2.99 16.01 13.54
CA ILE A 130 1.76 15.72 12.79
C ILE A 130 1.73 14.25 12.42
N SER A 131 0.66 13.56 12.82
CA SER A 131 0.30 12.21 12.42
C SER A 131 -1.07 12.20 11.73
N ARG A 132 -1.28 11.24 10.83
CA ARG A 132 -2.56 11.00 10.15
C ARG A 132 -3.20 9.68 10.55
N CYS A 133 -2.65 9.01 11.55
CA CYS A 133 -3.15 7.73 12.04
C CYS A 133 -2.96 7.64 13.56
N ALA A 134 -4.02 7.87 14.31
CA ALA A 134 -3.97 7.80 15.77
C ALA A 134 -3.62 6.38 16.26
N ILE A 135 -4.14 5.35 15.62
CA ILE A 135 -3.88 3.95 16.00
C ILE A 135 -2.42 3.58 15.73
N CYS A 136 -1.82 4.11 14.64
CA CYS A 136 -0.45 3.78 14.27
C CYS A 136 0.56 4.46 15.19
N ASP A 137 0.34 5.74 15.47
CA ASP A 137 1.34 6.62 16.06
C ASP A 137 0.98 7.10 17.48
N GLY A 138 -0.25 6.89 17.94
CA GLY A 138 -0.75 7.41 19.21
C GLY A 138 0.11 7.01 20.40
N ALA A 139 0.58 5.77 20.43
CA ALA A 139 1.44 5.25 21.49
C ALA A 139 2.78 6.02 21.63
N LEU A 140 3.30 6.62 20.54
CA LEU A 140 4.52 7.42 20.52
C LEU A 140 4.33 8.77 21.25
N TYR A 141 3.09 9.21 21.40
CA TYR A 141 2.73 10.49 22.01
C TYR A 141 2.10 10.32 23.42
N ARG A 142 2.26 9.16 24.05
CA ARG A 142 1.75 8.91 25.40
C ARG A 142 2.19 9.99 26.37
N ARG A 143 1.25 10.50 27.17
CA ARG A 143 1.44 11.60 28.15
C ARG A 143 1.88 12.92 27.52
N ARG A 144 1.54 13.15 26.26
CA ARG A 144 1.71 14.45 25.58
C ARG A 144 0.35 15.09 25.35
N ASP A 145 0.35 16.40 25.23
CA ASP A 145 -0.83 17.15 24.80
C ASP A 145 -1.03 16.89 23.31
N ILE A 146 -2.20 16.38 22.94
CA ILE A 146 -2.55 16.01 21.57
C ILE A 146 -3.76 16.85 21.13
N ALA A 147 -3.69 17.44 19.95
CA ALA A 147 -4.82 18.07 19.28
C ALA A 147 -5.28 17.19 18.11
N VAL A 148 -6.58 16.90 18.04
CA VAL A 148 -7.19 16.18 16.92
C VAL A 148 -7.90 17.19 16.02
N TYR A 149 -7.51 17.24 14.75
CA TYR A 149 -8.13 18.09 13.76
C TYR A 149 -8.88 17.26 12.72
N GLY A 150 -10.19 17.45 12.62
CA GLY A 150 -11.04 16.74 11.69
C GLY A 150 -12.52 17.07 11.87
N HIS A 151 -13.38 16.58 10.96
CA HIS A 151 -14.81 16.91 10.95
C HIS A 151 -15.73 15.72 10.71
N LYS A 152 -15.19 14.49 10.61
CA LYS A 152 -15.95 13.26 10.37
C LYS A 152 -15.87 12.31 11.57
N ASN A 153 -16.72 11.27 11.54
CA ASN A 153 -16.75 10.24 12.57
C ASN A 153 -15.36 9.66 12.88
N THR A 154 -14.51 9.52 11.88
CA THR A 154 -13.13 9.02 12.07
C THR A 154 -12.36 9.89 13.06
N ALA A 155 -12.42 11.22 12.93
CA ALA A 155 -11.72 12.12 13.86
C ALA A 155 -12.24 11.98 15.31
N VAL A 156 -13.54 11.77 15.47
CA VAL A 156 -14.15 11.55 16.80
C VAL A 156 -13.70 10.20 17.38
N ILE A 157 -13.71 9.15 16.58
CA ILE A 157 -13.28 7.81 17.00
C ILE A 157 -11.80 7.83 17.39
N GLU A 158 -10.96 8.46 16.59
CA GLU A 158 -9.53 8.61 16.88
C GLU A 158 -9.27 9.45 18.13
N ALA A 159 -10.03 10.52 18.32
CA ALA A 159 -9.94 11.33 19.55
C ALA A 159 -10.31 10.52 20.80
N ILE A 160 -11.38 9.72 20.74
CA ILE A 160 -11.78 8.82 21.83
C ILE A 160 -10.68 7.79 22.12
N TYR A 161 -10.13 7.18 21.07
CA TYR A 161 -9.03 6.21 21.21
C TYR A 161 -7.80 6.81 21.91
N LEU A 162 -7.46 8.07 21.59
CA LEU A 162 -6.31 8.77 22.17
C LEU A 162 -6.49 9.11 23.67
N LEU A 163 -7.74 9.12 24.19
CA LEU A 163 -7.98 9.32 25.62
C LEU A 163 -7.50 8.15 26.48
N ASP A 164 -7.39 6.96 25.90
CA ASP A 164 -7.01 5.73 26.59
C ASP A 164 -5.49 5.46 26.53
N ILE A 165 -4.72 6.36 25.88
CA ILE A 165 -3.27 6.25 25.71
C ILE A 165 -2.53 7.23 26.62
#